data_700b76206e3236bed58f71f38aa0b68e
#
_entry.id   700b76206e3236bed58f71f38aa0b68e
#
_cell.length_a   1.000
_cell.length_b   1.000
_cell.length_c   1.000
_cell.angle_alpha   90.00
_cell.angle_beta   90.00
_cell.angle_gamma   90.00
#
_symmetry.space_group_name_H-M   'P 1'
#
loop_
_entity.id
_entity.type
_entity.pdbx_description
1 polymer ?
#
loop_
_entity_poly.entity_id
_entity_poly.type
_entity_poly.pdbx_seq_one_letter_code
_entity_poly.pdbx_strand_id
1 'polypeptide(L)'
;AFAQTSADKNILPVKTKALLEKFEKKMHAVKTMPATIKTMRAKRANEAAIWKPQHDIQYSYDEGWNKDAESNYTYNAQGLVLTQVQDAGGDFTKLENTYNSKGQITHQVMSISEDGKTYETYSERVQEYDEQTGYTTKYESKVSDGEGGTTTGRGSNYTTIERNGDGNITKLTKYTMSGGEYAESERMEIEYANGGNAPTTITCYGYDEDDATYGITETYTDMTWTKSDGQLTSTDPLDLISETNQLKSCTIPGDEITLKFNVDAKDNGAFTIRVNYDGYPASMIYAEEKLEFTDNNGSYRYGMYMYYYNQVASASYIEEKFDDHGNSILQEEWETSDEDMYAENSKTGAVLVDGIKHEYKYDGPHGEMTEDIESDYDSDEDAYLPYIKVTYDSFVDATVTAIKGVKDNANEPATFYNLQGMKVNGNAKGLYIMKQGSKTVKIMK
;
A
#
# COMPACT_ATOMS: atom_id res chain seq x y z
N ALA A 1 -29.41 36.68 3.75
CA ALA A 1 -28.86 35.87 4.85
C ALA A 1 -30.01 35.08 5.41
N PHE A 2 -30.11 33.82 5.06
CA PHE A 2 -31.03 32.90 5.71
C PHE A 2 -30.24 32.13 6.78
N ALA A 3 -30.52 32.45 8.04
CA ALA A 3 -30.11 31.61 9.16
C ALA A 3 -30.89 30.28 9.05
N GLN A 4 -30.22 29.24 8.68
CA GLN A 4 -30.80 27.89 8.76
C GLN A 4 -30.71 27.40 10.21
N THR A 5 -31.85 27.07 10.79
CA THR A 5 -31.97 26.59 12.17
C THR A 5 -31.82 25.06 12.21
N SER A 6 -31.44 24.51 13.36
CA SER A 6 -31.27 23.05 13.60
C SER A 6 -32.49 22.19 13.25
N ALA A 7 -33.64 22.82 12.96
CA ALA A 7 -34.83 22.14 12.46
C ALA A 7 -34.71 21.64 11.03
N ASP A 8 -33.76 22.13 10.23
CA ASP A 8 -33.61 21.77 8.82
C ASP A 8 -32.90 20.40 8.59
N LYS A 9 -32.24 19.84 9.61
CA LYS A 9 -31.66 18.47 9.56
C LYS A 9 -32.72 17.38 9.25
N ASN A 10 -33.96 17.60 9.61
CA ASN A 10 -35.07 16.68 9.37
C ASN A 10 -35.72 16.82 7.99
N ILE A 11 -35.28 17.78 7.18
CA ILE A 11 -35.87 18.10 5.86
C ILE A 11 -35.12 17.39 4.71
N LEU A 12 -33.92 16.87 4.97
CA LEU A 12 -33.23 16.05 3.97
C LEU A 12 -34.08 14.79 3.70
N PRO A 13 -34.39 14.49 2.45
CA PRO A 13 -35.08 13.24 2.11
C PRO A 13 -34.34 12.06 2.73
N VAL A 14 -35.05 11.07 3.25
CA VAL A 14 -34.48 9.86 3.87
C VAL A 14 -33.40 9.22 2.99
N LYS A 15 -33.61 9.26 1.68
CA LYS A 15 -32.69 8.79 0.65
C LYS A 15 -31.37 9.56 0.60
N THR A 16 -31.40 10.88 0.79
CA THR A 16 -30.20 11.73 0.83
C THR A 16 -29.39 11.44 2.10
N LYS A 17 -30.06 11.17 3.23
CA LYS A 17 -29.41 10.80 4.48
C LYS A 17 -28.71 9.43 4.36
N ALA A 18 -29.34 8.43 3.75
CA ALA A 18 -28.75 7.10 3.51
C ALA A 18 -27.54 7.15 2.56
N LEU A 19 -27.55 8.08 1.57
CA LEU A 19 -26.41 8.31 0.69
C LEU A 19 -25.24 9.00 1.40
N LEU A 20 -25.53 9.99 2.25
CA LEU A 20 -24.55 10.61 3.12
C LEU A 20 -23.89 9.57 4.04
N GLU A 21 -24.68 8.70 4.66
CA GLU A 21 -24.18 7.61 5.51
C GLU A 21 -23.34 6.59 4.73
N LYS A 22 -23.70 6.26 3.47
CA LYS A 22 -22.86 5.41 2.59
C LYS A 22 -21.53 6.08 2.22
N PHE A 23 -21.54 7.38 1.96
CA PHE A 23 -20.31 8.15 1.70
C PHE A 23 -19.45 8.28 2.96
N GLU A 24 -20.04 8.56 4.11
CA GLU A 24 -19.33 8.62 5.39
C GLU A 24 -18.68 7.27 5.73
N LYS A 25 -19.37 6.15 5.51
CA LYS A 25 -18.78 4.80 5.66
C LYS A 25 -17.59 4.57 4.70
N LYS A 26 -17.67 5.04 3.44
CA LYS A 26 -16.53 5.00 2.50
C LYS A 26 -15.39 5.91 2.97
N MET A 27 -15.67 7.06 3.56
CA MET A 27 -14.67 7.99 4.11
C MET A 27 -13.84 7.35 5.22
N HIS A 28 -14.48 6.65 6.16
CA HIS A 28 -13.76 5.91 7.21
C HIS A 28 -12.93 4.73 6.69
N ALA A 29 -13.17 4.27 5.46
CA ALA A 29 -12.38 3.20 4.82
C ALA A 29 -11.11 3.68 4.13
N VAL A 30 -10.93 5.00 3.92
CA VAL A 30 -9.78 5.57 3.20
C VAL A 30 -8.56 5.69 4.14
N LYS A 31 -8.04 4.54 4.57
CA LYS A 31 -6.76 4.47 5.32
C LYS A 31 -5.54 4.20 4.43
N THR A 32 -5.72 4.17 3.11
CA THR A 32 -4.63 3.85 2.17
C THR A 32 -4.20 5.07 1.37
N MET A 33 -2.90 5.34 1.45
CA MET A 33 -2.24 6.40 0.68
C MET A 33 -2.50 6.24 -0.83
N PRO A 34 -2.96 7.27 -1.55
CA PRO A 34 -3.14 7.23 -2.99
C PRO A 34 -1.90 6.75 -3.75
N ALA A 35 -2.08 5.97 -4.81
CA ALA A 35 -0.99 5.42 -5.62
C ALA A 35 -0.04 6.51 -6.15
N THR A 36 -0.55 7.69 -6.44
CA THR A 36 0.21 8.87 -6.88
C THR A 36 1.25 9.31 -5.86
N ILE A 37 0.89 9.32 -4.57
CA ILE A 37 1.80 9.71 -3.48
C ILE A 37 2.89 8.64 -3.31
N LYS A 38 2.53 7.35 -3.38
CA LYS A 38 3.49 6.23 -3.34
C LYS A 38 4.54 6.35 -4.44
N THR A 39 4.13 6.72 -5.66
CA THR A 39 5.02 6.87 -6.81
C THR A 39 5.96 8.07 -6.65
N MET A 40 5.49 9.19 -6.10
CA MET A 40 6.33 10.37 -5.84
C MET A 40 7.40 10.08 -4.78
N ARG A 41 7.09 9.31 -3.74
CA ARG A 41 8.07 8.84 -2.75
C ARG A 41 9.15 7.97 -3.38
N ALA A 42 8.77 7.03 -4.25
CA ALA A 42 9.71 6.14 -4.93
C ALA A 42 10.71 6.90 -5.84
N LYS A 43 10.30 8.02 -6.46
CA LYS A 43 11.17 8.83 -7.33
C LYS A 43 12.27 9.59 -6.56
N ARG A 44 12.02 9.99 -5.31
CA ARG A 44 13.01 10.70 -4.47
C ARG A 44 14.09 9.79 -3.90
N ALA A 45 13.81 8.49 -3.76
CA ALA A 45 14.72 7.51 -3.15
C ALA A 45 15.88 7.03 -4.08
N ASN A 46 15.95 7.49 -5.34
CA ASN A 46 16.74 6.79 -6.38
C ASN A 46 18.15 7.33 -6.67
N GLU A 47 18.75 8.24 -5.89
CA GLU A 47 20.01 8.88 -6.31
C GLU A 47 21.20 8.84 -5.33
N ALA A 48 21.15 8.18 -4.21
CA ALA A 48 22.29 8.10 -3.29
C ALA A 48 22.66 6.64 -2.93
N ALA A 49 23.89 6.43 -2.47
CA ALA A 49 24.29 5.17 -1.83
C ALA A 49 23.26 4.80 -0.75
N ILE A 50 22.71 3.57 -0.84
CA ILE A 50 21.60 3.15 0.03
C ILE A 50 22.20 2.67 1.36
N TRP A 51 22.48 3.61 2.25
CA TRP A 51 22.89 3.28 3.61
C TRP A 51 21.70 2.78 4.41
N LYS A 52 21.87 1.63 5.07
CA LYS A 52 20.83 0.97 5.87
C LYS A 52 21.39 0.57 7.24
N PRO A 53 20.62 0.73 8.34
CA PRO A 53 21.03 0.25 9.65
C PRO A 53 21.05 -1.29 9.63
N GLN A 54 22.09 -1.88 10.21
CA GLN A 54 22.15 -3.33 10.43
C GLN A 54 21.58 -3.71 11.79
N HIS A 55 21.37 -2.72 12.65
CA HIS A 55 20.87 -2.94 13.99
C HIS A 55 19.96 -1.79 14.41
N ASP A 56 18.87 -2.13 15.13
CA ASP A 56 18.02 -1.18 15.83
C ASP A 56 17.63 -1.68 17.23
N ILE A 57 17.21 -0.73 18.06
CA ILE A 57 16.62 -1.00 19.37
C ILE A 57 15.32 -0.21 19.45
N GLN A 58 14.24 -0.91 19.76
CA GLN A 58 12.91 -0.35 19.99
C GLN A 58 12.65 -0.20 21.49
N TYR A 59 12.02 0.92 21.84
CA TYR A 59 11.60 1.25 23.18
C TYR A 59 10.13 1.67 23.18
N SER A 60 9.39 1.27 24.20
CA SER A 60 8.08 1.86 24.56
C SER A 60 8.24 2.91 25.65
N TYR A 61 7.27 3.82 25.75
CA TYR A 61 7.24 4.84 26.78
C TYR A 61 6.20 4.51 27.86
N ASP A 62 6.67 4.31 29.10
CA ASP A 62 5.84 4.17 30.30
C ASP A 62 6.61 4.79 31.47
N GLU A 63 6.25 6.02 31.86
CA GLU A 63 6.98 6.86 32.83
C GLU A 63 8.50 7.06 32.50
N GLY A 64 8.92 6.59 31.31
CA GLY A 64 10.28 6.60 30.78
C GLY A 64 10.45 5.56 29.66
N TRP A 65 11.59 5.65 28.94
CA TRP A 65 11.88 4.72 27.84
C TRP A 65 12.33 3.34 28.36
N ASN A 66 11.55 2.30 28.04
CA ASN A 66 11.83 0.91 28.35
C ASN A 66 12.18 0.16 27.07
N LYS A 67 13.30 -0.58 27.05
CA LYS A 67 13.68 -1.40 25.89
C LYS A 67 12.71 -2.57 25.74
N ASP A 68 12.11 -2.69 24.56
CA ASP A 68 11.19 -3.77 24.20
C ASP A 68 11.86 -4.82 23.33
N ALA A 69 12.62 -4.40 22.33
CA ALA A 69 13.22 -5.31 21.38
C ALA A 69 14.52 -4.75 20.79
N GLU A 70 15.32 -5.64 20.22
CA GLU A 70 16.40 -5.26 19.31
C GLU A 70 16.38 -6.14 18.06
N SER A 71 16.76 -5.57 16.91
CA SER A 71 16.73 -6.27 15.63
C SER A 71 18.05 -6.16 14.91
N ASN A 72 18.41 -7.23 14.19
CA ASN A 72 19.54 -7.27 13.28
C ASN A 72 19.07 -7.56 11.86
N TYR A 73 19.66 -6.87 10.87
CA TYR A 73 19.22 -6.89 9.48
C TYR A 73 20.32 -7.29 8.52
N THR A 74 19.94 -7.97 7.45
CA THR A 74 20.75 -8.10 6.24
C THR A 74 19.96 -7.64 5.04
N TYR A 75 20.65 -7.15 4.00
CA TYR A 75 20.02 -6.54 2.83
C TYR A 75 20.52 -7.14 1.52
N ASN A 76 19.69 -7.06 0.48
CA ASN A 76 20.13 -7.28 -0.89
C ASN A 76 20.73 -6.01 -1.51
N ALA A 77 21.21 -6.08 -2.76
CA ALA A 77 21.81 -4.95 -3.47
C ALA A 77 20.87 -3.77 -3.73
N GLN A 78 19.58 -3.98 -3.59
CA GLN A 78 18.56 -2.94 -3.76
C GLN A 78 18.20 -2.28 -2.41
N GLY A 79 18.87 -2.67 -1.31
CA GLY A 79 18.56 -2.19 0.04
C GLY A 79 17.28 -2.79 0.65
N LEU A 80 16.80 -3.90 0.08
CA LEU A 80 15.62 -4.61 0.62
C LEU A 80 16.07 -5.63 1.66
N VAL A 81 15.33 -5.75 2.76
CA VAL A 81 15.63 -6.64 3.89
C VAL A 81 15.57 -8.10 3.46
N LEU A 82 16.71 -8.81 3.47
CA LEU A 82 16.77 -10.26 3.26
C LEU A 82 16.41 -11.02 4.54
N THR A 83 17.01 -10.61 5.66
CA THR A 83 16.71 -11.22 6.97
C THR A 83 16.56 -10.13 8.01
N GLN A 84 15.66 -10.36 8.96
CA GLN A 84 15.55 -9.63 10.21
C GLN A 84 15.54 -10.68 11.34
N VAL A 85 16.36 -10.49 12.35
CA VAL A 85 16.33 -11.28 13.59
C VAL A 85 16.05 -10.32 14.72
N GLN A 86 14.96 -10.52 15.44
CA GLN A 86 14.52 -9.70 16.57
C GLN A 86 14.59 -10.52 17.86
N ASP A 87 15.07 -9.88 18.91
CA ASP A 87 15.01 -10.33 20.31
C ASP A 87 14.06 -9.39 21.07
N ALA A 88 12.97 -9.92 21.57
CA ALA A 88 11.98 -9.21 22.36
C ALA A 88 11.94 -9.81 23.79
N GLY A 89 13.02 -9.56 24.56
CA GLY A 89 13.11 -10.01 25.94
C GLY A 89 13.35 -11.52 26.12
N GLY A 90 13.95 -12.17 25.12
CA GLY A 90 14.23 -13.60 25.08
C GLY A 90 13.30 -14.40 24.15
N ASP A 91 12.28 -13.76 23.61
CA ASP A 91 11.47 -14.31 22.52
C ASP A 91 12.09 -13.86 21.20
N PHE A 92 12.58 -14.81 20.41
CA PHE A 92 13.26 -14.51 19.15
C PHE A 92 12.36 -14.77 17.97
N THR A 93 12.34 -13.81 17.03
CA THR A 93 11.72 -13.97 15.73
C THR A 93 12.76 -13.81 14.62
N LYS A 94 12.63 -14.58 13.56
CA LYS A 94 13.44 -14.46 12.35
C LYS A 94 12.52 -14.34 11.14
N LEU A 95 12.71 -13.28 10.37
CA LEU A 95 12.04 -13.04 9.09
C LEU A 95 13.04 -13.22 7.96
N GLU A 96 12.68 -14.00 6.94
CA GLU A 96 13.48 -14.22 5.73
C GLU A 96 12.65 -13.90 4.48
N ASN A 97 13.18 -13.02 3.63
CA ASN A 97 12.48 -12.56 2.43
C ASN A 97 13.22 -12.95 1.15
N THR A 98 12.44 -13.32 0.13
CA THR A 98 12.91 -13.47 -1.24
C THR A 98 12.14 -12.50 -2.14
N TYR A 99 12.83 -11.93 -3.12
CA TYR A 99 12.28 -10.90 -4.01
C TYR A 99 12.40 -11.29 -5.47
N ASN A 100 11.46 -10.81 -6.30
CA ASN A 100 11.64 -10.82 -7.75
C ASN A 100 12.55 -9.65 -8.20
N SER A 101 12.82 -9.57 -9.50
CA SER A 101 13.66 -8.51 -10.09
C SER A 101 13.10 -7.10 -9.94
N LYS A 102 11.80 -6.95 -9.66
CA LYS A 102 11.12 -5.67 -9.42
C LYS A 102 11.13 -5.25 -7.94
N GLY A 103 11.74 -6.05 -7.06
CA GLY A 103 11.79 -5.78 -5.61
C GLY A 103 10.52 -6.17 -4.85
N GLN A 104 9.62 -6.95 -5.45
CA GLN A 104 8.41 -7.44 -4.81
C GLN A 104 8.71 -8.75 -4.08
N ILE A 105 8.19 -8.93 -2.86
CA ILE A 105 8.37 -10.15 -2.05
C ILE A 105 7.64 -11.29 -2.73
N THR A 106 8.38 -12.35 -3.11
CA THR A 106 7.81 -13.59 -3.65
C THR A 106 7.67 -14.68 -2.61
N HIS A 107 8.48 -14.64 -1.58
CA HIS A 107 8.45 -15.60 -0.49
C HIS A 107 8.91 -14.93 0.81
N GLN A 108 8.21 -15.19 1.89
CA GLN A 108 8.57 -14.74 3.23
C GLN A 108 8.35 -15.88 4.20
N VAL A 109 9.33 -16.12 5.07
CA VAL A 109 9.25 -17.10 6.16
C VAL A 109 9.45 -16.35 7.46
N MET A 110 8.53 -16.54 8.41
CA MET A 110 8.68 -16.11 9.79
C MET A 110 8.89 -17.34 10.68
N SER A 111 9.94 -17.33 11.44
CA SER A 111 10.30 -18.40 12.38
C SER A 111 10.44 -17.82 13.78
N ILE A 112 10.16 -18.63 14.79
CA ILE A 112 10.24 -18.27 16.21
C ILE A 112 11.27 -19.16 16.92
N SER A 113 11.83 -18.69 18.01
CA SER A 113 12.81 -19.42 18.82
C SER A 113 12.77 -18.92 20.26
N GLU A 114 12.91 -19.83 21.22
CA GLU A 114 13.06 -19.51 22.64
C GLU A 114 14.54 -19.35 23.07
N ASP A 115 15.49 -19.84 22.29
CA ASP A 115 16.93 -19.84 22.62
C ASP A 115 17.79 -18.98 21.68
N GLY A 116 17.17 -18.37 20.67
CA GLY A 116 17.84 -17.60 19.62
C GLY A 116 18.75 -18.40 18.70
N LYS A 117 18.72 -19.74 18.75
CA LYS A 117 19.60 -20.64 17.99
C LYS A 117 18.85 -21.62 17.12
N THR A 118 17.79 -22.20 17.69
CA THR A 118 16.95 -23.19 16.99
C THR A 118 15.63 -22.53 16.63
N TYR A 119 15.40 -22.29 15.34
CA TYR A 119 14.21 -21.62 14.84
C TYR A 119 13.24 -22.62 14.25
N GLU A 120 11.95 -22.51 14.62
CA GLU A 120 10.85 -23.25 14.06
C GLU A 120 9.99 -22.32 13.21
N THR A 121 9.58 -22.77 12.01
CA THR A 121 8.74 -21.98 11.11
C THR A 121 7.38 -21.79 11.74
N TYR A 122 7.03 -20.51 11.98
CA TYR A 122 5.71 -20.10 12.47
C TYR A 122 4.73 -19.80 11.34
N SER A 123 5.18 -19.05 10.32
CA SER A 123 4.37 -18.77 9.15
C SER A 123 5.21 -18.67 7.88
N GLU A 124 4.56 -18.98 6.77
CA GLU A 124 5.13 -18.89 5.43
C GLU A 124 4.13 -18.14 4.53
N ARG A 125 4.62 -17.23 3.72
CA ARG A 125 3.84 -16.47 2.74
C ARG A 125 4.48 -16.57 1.36
N VAL A 126 3.69 -16.97 0.36
CA VAL A 126 4.08 -17.00 -1.05
C VAL A 126 3.23 -16.03 -1.83
N GLN A 127 3.87 -15.23 -2.69
CA GLN A 127 3.21 -14.26 -3.56
C GLN A 127 3.68 -14.42 -5.01
N GLU A 128 2.73 -14.35 -5.94
CA GLU A 128 2.98 -14.30 -7.36
C GLU A 128 2.39 -13.02 -7.95
N TYR A 129 3.00 -12.53 -9.03
CA TYR A 129 2.63 -11.25 -9.62
C TYR A 129 2.44 -11.37 -11.13
N ASP A 130 1.50 -10.63 -11.66
CA ASP A 130 1.39 -10.39 -13.09
C ASP A 130 2.61 -9.60 -13.58
N GLU A 131 3.29 -10.10 -14.59
CA GLU A 131 4.53 -9.47 -15.09
C GLU A 131 4.30 -8.10 -15.73
N GLN A 132 3.14 -7.88 -16.31
CA GLN A 132 2.81 -6.65 -17.02
C GLN A 132 2.45 -5.52 -16.06
N THR A 133 1.55 -5.78 -15.10
CA THR A 133 1.03 -4.77 -14.19
C THR A 133 1.73 -4.75 -12.83
N GLY A 134 2.38 -5.85 -12.43
CA GLY A 134 2.89 -6.03 -11.07
C GLY A 134 1.79 -6.32 -10.03
N TYR A 135 0.54 -6.53 -10.47
CA TYR A 135 -0.58 -6.90 -9.61
C TYR A 135 -0.37 -8.27 -8.98
N THR A 136 -0.72 -8.43 -7.72
CA THR A 136 -0.60 -9.72 -7.01
C THR A 136 -1.63 -10.69 -7.51
N THR A 137 -1.18 -11.76 -8.19
CA THR A 137 -2.05 -12.81 -8.73
C THR A 137 -2.22 -13.99 -7.80
N LYS A 138 -1.36 -14.14 -6.79
CA LYS A 138 -1.48 -15.15 -5.75
C LYS A 138 -0.94 -14.61 -4.43
N TYR A 139 -1.67 -14.86 -3.38
CA TYR A 139 -1.24 -14.70 -2.00
C TYR A 139 -1.61 -15.98 -1.26
N GLU A 140 -0.64 -16.74 -0.79
CA GLU A 140 -0.82 -17.93 0.01
C GLU A 140 -0.11 -17.75 1.34
N SER A 141 -0.86 -17.86 2.44
CA SER A 141 -0.32 -17.86 3.79
C SER A 141 -0.49 -19.25 4.41
N LYS A 142 0.55 -19.74 5.07
CA LYS A 142 0.52 -20.94 5.90
C LYS A 142 0.94 -20.56 7.30
N VAL A 143 0.28 -21.12 8.29
CA VAL A 143 0.57 -20.88 9.70
C VAL A 143 0.76 -22.24 10.38
N SER A 144 1.75 -22.33 11.26
CA SER A 144 1.99 -23.53 12.07
C SER A 144 0.76 -23.89 12.90
N ASP A 145 0.41 -25.17 12.95
CA ASP A 145 -0.66 -25.68 13.81
C ASP A 145 -0.20 -25.99 15.24
N GLY A 146 1.10 -25.78 15.52
CA GLY A 146 1.72 -26.07 16.82
C GLY A 146 2.02 -27.56 17.07
N GLU A 147 1.64 -28.45 16.14
CA GLU A 147 1.87 -29.90 16.22
C GLU A 147 2.89 -30.39 15.19
N GLY A 148 3.60 -29.45 14.55
CA GLY A 148 4.61 -29.72 13.51
C GLY A 148 4.03 -29.76 12.10
N GLY A 149 2.75 -29.45 11.91
CA GLY A 149 2.09 -29.25 10.62
C GLY A 149 1.88 -27.77 10.33
N THR A 150 1.29 -27.49 9.17
CA THR A 150 0.85 -26.13 8.78
C THR A 150 -0.56 -26.17 8.20
N THR A 151 -1.34 -25.15 8.48
CA THR A 151 -2.66 -24.91 7.88
C THR A 151 -2.63 -23.71 6.96
N THR A 152 -3.39 -23.77 5.84
CA THR A 152 -3.56 -22.58 4.97
C THR A 152 -4.27 -21.48 5.75
N GLY A 153 -3.62 -20.33 5.86
CA GLY A 153 -4.11 -19.17 6.60
C GLY A 153 -5.33 -18.54 5.95
N ARG A 154 -6.18 -17.94 6.76
CA ARG A 154 -7.28 -17.10 6.28
C ARG A 154 -6.72 -15.96 5.42
N GLY A 155 -7.45 -15.60 4.37
CA GLY A 155 -7.06 -14.53 3.45
C GLY A 155 -6.15 -14.98 2.31
N SER A 156 -5.74 -16.27 2.27
CA SER A 156 -5.11 -16.81 1.05
C SER A 156 -6.05 -16.63 -0.14
N ASN A 157 -5.51 -16.09 -1.22
CA ASN A 157 -6.29 -15.77 -2.40
C ASN A 157 -5.47 -15.92 -3.68
N TYR A 158 -6.17 -16.05 -4.79
CA TYR A 158 -5.57 -15.90 -6.12
C TYR A 158 -6.50 -15.11 -7.04
N THR A 159 -5.92 -14.46 -8.03
CA THR A 159 -6.64 -13.66 -9.02
C THR A 159 -6.33 -14.17 -10.42
N THR A 160 -7.38 -14.43 -11.20
CA THR A 160 -7.27 -14.70 -12.64
C THR A 160 -7.42 -13.41 -13.42
N ILE A 161 -6.63 -13.25 -14.48
CA ILE A 161 -6.63 -12.08 -15.36
C ILE A 161 -6.93 -12.54 -16.78
N GLU A 162 -8.03 -12.03 -17.35
CA GLU A 162 -8.35 -12.21 -18.78
C GLU A 162 -8.00 -10.93 -19.54
N ARG A 163 -7.51 -11.08 -20.79
CA ARG A 163 -7.10 -9.95 -21.64
C ARG A 163 -7.68 -10.09 -23.04
N ASN A 164 -7.93 -8.93 -23.68
CA ASN A 164 -8.29 -8.90 -25.09
C ASN A 164 -7.06 -9.07 -26.00
N GLY A 165 -7.30 -9.04 -27.34
CA GLY A 165 -6.24 -9.18 -28.34
C GLY A 165 -5.19 -8.07 -28.33
N ASP A 166 -5.47 -6.93 -27.74
CA ASP A 166 -4.56 -5.79 -27.57
C ASP A 166 -3.78 -5.85 -26.24
N GLY A 167 -4.03 -6.88 -25.41
CA GLY A 167 -3.36 -7.09 -24.13
C GLY A 167 -4.02 -6.35 -22.94
N ASN A 168 -5.11 -5.61 -23.17
CA ASN A 168 -5.82 -4.91 -22.12
C ASN A 168 -6.62 -5.88 -21.24
N ILE A 169 -6.65 -5.66 -19.94
CA ILE A 169 -7.42 -6.46 -19.00
C ILE A 169 -8.91 -6.29 -19.25
N THR A 170 -9.61 -7.39 -19.51
CA THR A 170 -11.07 -7.40 -19.69
C THR A 170 -11.79 -7.97 -18.48
N LYS A 171 -11.07 -8.74 -17.66
CA LYS A 171 -11.66 -9.32 -16.45
C LYS A 171 -10.58 -9.65 -15.42
N LEU A 172 -10.86 -9.32 -14.17
CA LEU A 172 -10.16 -9.76 -12.97
C LEU A 172 -11.14 -10.55 -12.12
N THR A 173 -10.75 -11.74 -11.66
CA THR A 173 -11.58 -12.51 -10.72
C THR A 173 -10.71 -12.96 -9.57
N LYS A 174 -11.04 -12.53 -8.37
CA LYS A 174 -10.36 -12.90 -7.13
C LYS A 174 -11.12 -14.00 -6.41
N TYR A 175 -10.40 -15.00 -6.01
CA TYR A 175 -10.89 -16.13 -5.23
C TYR A 175 -10.22 -16.12 -3.87
N THR A 176 -11.01 -16.13 -2.81
CA THR A 176 -10.50 -16.09 -1.43
C THR A 176 -10.81 -17.42 -0.73
N MET A 177 -9.87 -17.90 0.08
CA MET A 177 -10.01 -19.11 0.87
C MET A 177 -11.03 -18.90 1.98
N SER A 178 -12.09 -19.70 1.99
CA SER A 178 -13.11 -19.72 3.03
C SER A 178 -13.54 -21.17 3.28
N GLY A 179 -13.55 -21.61 4.55
CA GLY A 179 -13.96 -22.97 4.90
C GLY A 179 -13.13 -24.11 4.29
N GLY A 180 -11.91 -23.84 3.84
CA GLY A 180 -11.01 -24.82 3.21
C GLY A 180 -11.13 -24.90 1.68
N GLU A 181 -11.99 -24.11 1.07
CA GLU A 181 -12.18 -24.01 -0.38
C GLU A 181 -12.03 -22.57 -0.87
N TYR A 182 -11.60 -22.40 -2.12
CA TYR A 182 -11.56 -21.10 -2.77
C TYR A 182 -12.90 -20.77 -3.40
N ALA A 183 -13.48 -19.63 -3.02
CA ALA A 183 -14.70 -19.10 -3.60
C ALA A 183 -14.42 -17.73 -4.23
N GLU A 184 -15.14 -17.41 -5.30
CA GLU A 184 -15.10 -16.05 -5.90
C GLU A 184 -15.55 -15.03 -4.86
N SER A 185 -14.69 -14.05 -4.57
CA SER A 185 -14.95 -13.00 -3.59
C SER A 185 -15.15 -11.63 -4.25
N GLU A 186 -14.45 -11.37 -5.32
CA GLU A 186 -14.50 -10.12 -6.06
C GLU A 186 -14.32 -10.39 -7.55
N ARG A 187 -14.97 -9.61 -8.39
CA ARG A 187 -14.76 -9.63 -9.83
C ARG A 187 -14.92 -8.23 -10.42
N MET A 188 -14.07 -7.89 -11.38
CA MET A 188 -14.16 -6.69 -12.19
C MET A 188 -14.22 -7.08 -13.66
N GLU A 189 -15.19 -6.58 -14.39
CA GLU A 189 -15.35 -6.75 -15.85
C GLU A 189 -15.20 -5.39 -16.52
N ILE A 190 -14.38 -5.32 -17.59
CA ILE A 190 -14.01 -4.07 -18.25
C ILE A 190 -14.34 -4.15 -19.73
N GLU A 191 -15.15 -3.20 -20.21
CA GLU A 191 -15.45 -3.04 -21.63
C GLU A 191 -14.66 -1.87 -22.23
N TYR A 192 -14.26 -2.00 -23.47
CA TYR A 192 -13.51 -1.00 -24.23
C TYR A 192 -14.23 -0.59 -25.49
N ALA A 193 -14.05 0.66 -25.90
CA ALA A 193 -14.47 1.08 -27.23
C ALA A 193 -13.71 0.27 -28.31
N ASN A 194 -14.35 0.01 -29.44
CA ASN A 194 -13.75 -0.73 -30.55
C ASN A 194 -12.42 -0.11 -30.98
N GLY A 195 -11.33 -0.88 -30.84
CA GLY A 195 -9.98 -0.47 -31.22
C GLY A 195 -9.33 0.56 -30.29
N GLY A 196 -9.85 0.74 -29.07
CA GLY A 196 -9.30 1.66 -28.06
C GLY A 196 -8.78 0.94 -26.82
N ASN A 197 -7.88 1.61 -26.11
CA ASN A 197 -7.34 1.14 -24.81
C ASN A 197 -8.07 1.77 -23.61
N ALA A 198 -8.97 2.73 -23.85
CA ALA A 198 -9.70 3.40 -22.80
C ALA A 198 -11.00 2.63 -22.46
N PRO A 199 -11.19 2.23 -21.22
CA PRO A 199 -12.43 1.63 -20.75
C PRO A 199 -13.65 2.53 -20.99
N THR A 200 -14.77 1.92 -21.34
CA THR A 200 -16.07 2.59 -21.48
C THR A 200 -17.03 2.24 -20.38
N THR A 201 -16.88 1.02 -19.85
CA THR A 201 -17.68 0.49 -18.75
C THR A 201 -16.79 -0.36 -17.84
N ILE A 202 -17.01 -0.28 -16.56
CA ILE A 202 -16.43 -1.18 -15.55
C ILE A 202 -17.57 -1.66 -14.67
N THR A 203 -17.71 -2.99 -14.53
CA THR A 203 -18.69 -3.60 -13.62
C THR A 203 -17.95 -4.35 -12.53
N CYS A 204 -18.24 -4.00 -11.28
CA CYS A 204 -17.67 -4.60 -10.08
C CYS A 204 -18.68 -5.54 -9.44
N TYR A 205 -18.19 -6.69 -9.01
CA TYR A 205 -18.96 -7.71 -8.30
C TYR A 205 -18.29 -8.03 -6.98
N GLY A 206 -19.08 -8.26 -5.97
CA GLY A 206 -18.64 -8.62 -4.63
C GLY A 206 -19.81 -9.02 -3.75
N TYR A 207 -19.56 -9.12 -2.46
CA TYR A 207 -20.62 -9.29 -1.48
C TYR A 207 -21.16 -7.93 -1.08
N ASP A 208 -22.48 -7.80 -1.08
CA ASP A 208 -23.16 -6.65 -0.47
C ASP A 208 -23.02 -6.77 1.05
N GLU A 209 -22.60 -5.68 1.70
CA GLU A 209 -22.36 -5.67 3.15
C GLU A 209 -23.67 -5.78 3.96
N ASP A 210 -24.80 -5.33 3.38
CA ASP A 210 -26.07 -5.26 4.07
C ASP A 210 -26.84 -6.60 4.06
N ASP A 211 -26.77 -7.37 2.95
CA ASP A 211 -27.52 -8.62 2.78
C ASP A 211 -26.66 -9.88 2.59
N ALA A 212 -25.33 -9.71 2.55
CA ALA A 212 -24.34 -10.77 2.32
C ALA A 212 -24.60 -11.59 1.04
N THR A 213 -25.24 -10.99 0.04
CA THR A 213 -25.41 -11.60 -1.29
C THR A 213 -24.28 -11.22 -2.23
N TYR A 214 -23.85 -12.17 -3.06
CA TYR A 214 -22.86 -11.91 -4.10
C TYR A 214 -23.57 -11.41 -5.36
N GLY A 215 -23.18 -10.23 -5.83
CA GLY A 215 -23.79 -9.61 -6.99
C GLY A 215 -23.00 -8.42 -7.53
N ILE A 216 -23.64 -7.61 -8.39
CA ILE A 216 -23.07 -6.35 -8.84
C ILE A 216 -23.09 -5.37 -7.65
N THR A 217 -21.92 -4.89 -7.27
CA THR A 217 -21.77 -3.87 -6.23
C THR A 217 -21.74 -2.47 -6.82
N GLU A 218 -21.14 -2.31 -8.02
CA GLU A 218 -21.02 -1.02 -8.66
C GLU A 218 -20.83 -1.16 -10.18
N THR A 219 -21.32 -0.20 -10.94
CA THR A 219 -21.08 -0.11 -12.38
C THR A 219 -20.70 1.32 -12.76
N TYR A 220 -19.59 1.48 -13.45
CA TYR A 220 -19.13 2.76 -14.01
C TYR A 220 -19.47 2.77 -15.50
N THR A 221 -20.23 3.76 -15.96
CA THR A 221 -20.62 3.94 -17.36
C THR A 221 -20.21 5.32 -17.88
N ASP A 222 -20.38 5.56 -19.17
CA ASP A 222 -20.10 6.84 -19.81
C ASP A 222 -18.70 7.38 -19.50
N MET A 223 -17.73 6.46 -19.34
CA MET A 223 -16.38 6.81 -18.94
C MET A 223 -15.66 7.59 -20.01
N THR A 224 -15.07 8.71 -19.64
CA THR A 224 -14.18 9.49 -20.49
C THR A 224 -12.82 9.65 -19.82
N TRP A 225 -11.76 9.66 -20.63
CA TRP A 225 -10.39 9.64 -20.13
C TRP A 225 -9.56 10.77 -20.74
N THR A 226 -8.69 11.37 -19.95
CA THR A 226 -7.60 12.21 -20.43
C THR A 226 -6.43 11.33 -20.88
N LYS A 227 -6.22 10.20 -20.18
CA LYS A 227 -5.18 9.22 -20.45
C LYS A 227 -5.62 7.85 -19.93
N SER A 228 -5.36 6.77 -20.69
CA SER A 228 -5.53 5.40 -20.21
C SER A 228 -4.59 4.44 -20.93
N ASP A 229 -3.95 3.55 -20.19
CA ASP A 229 -3.16 2.44 -20.71
C ASP A 229 -3.93 1.11 -20.77
N GLY A 230 -5.17 1.09 -20.33
CA GLY A 230 -6.06 -0.08 -20.38
C GLY A 230 -5.75 -1.16 -19.33
N GLN A 231 -4.85 -0.90 -18.39
CA GLN A 231 -4.36 -1.86 -17.40
C GLN A 231 -4.91 -1.56 -15.99
N LEU A 232 -6.23 -1.48 -15.86
CA LEU A 232 -6.86 -1.28 -14.56
C LEU A 232 -6.83 -2.57 -13.75
N THR A 233 -6.40 -2.49 -12.49
CA THR A 233 -6.19 -3.63 -11.59
C THR A 233 -6.97 -3.53 -10.28
N SER A 234 -7.72 -2.45 -10.09
CA SER A 234 -8.49 -2.18 -8.89
C SER A 234 -9.88 -1.65 -9.22
N THR A 235 -10.80 -1.87 -8.31
CA THR A 235 -12.15 -1.28 -8.33
C THR A 235 -12.22 0.04 -7.58
N ASP A 236 -11.12 0.44 -6.92
CA ASP A 236 -11.06 1.73 -6.22
C ASP A 236 -11.04 2.87 -7.25
N PRO A 237 -11.98 3.84 -7.16
CA PRO A 237 -11.98 5.02 -8.02
C PRO A 237 -10.65 5.78 -8.05
N LEU A 238 -9.88 5.76 -6.95
CA LEU A 238 -8.57 6.40 -6.86
C LEU A 238 -7.55 5.77 -7.80
N ASP A 239 -7.62 4.47 -8.02
CA ASP A 239 -6.75 3.77 -8.96
C ASP A 239 -7.09 4.11 -10.43
N LEU A 240 -8.24 4.73 -10.69
CA LEU A 240 -8.60 5.30 -11.99
C LEU A 240 -7.88 6.63 -12.26
N ILE A 241 -7.17 7.17 -11.26
CA ILE A 241 -6.38 8.40 -11.37
C ILE A 241 -4.94 8.06 -10.97
N SER A 242 -4.13 7.67 -11.94
CA SER A 242 -2.73 7.29 -11.76
C SER A 242 -1.84 7.98 -12.80
N GLU A 243 -0.53 7.68 -12.78
CA GLU A 243 0.39 8.17 -13.83
C GLU A 243 -0.01 7.67 -15.23
N THR A 244 -0.59 6.45 -15.33
CA THR A 244 -0.95 5.80 -16.58
C THR A 244 -2.43 5.94 -16.93
N ASN A 245 -3.28 6.18 -15.93
CA ASN A 245 -4.72 6.34 -16.08
C ASN A 245 -5.18 7.67 -15.49
N GLN A 246 -5.91 8.45 -16.25
CA GLN A 246 -6.51 9.70 -15.81
C GLN A 246 -7.96 9.76 -16.26
N LEU A 247 -8.86 9.27 -15.41
CA LEU A 247 -10.29 9.40 -15.59
C LEU A 247 -10.67 10.88 -15.62
N LYS A 248 -11.50 11.28 -16.55
CA LYS A 248 -12.06 12.63 -16.66
C LYS A 248 -13.49 12.71 -16.14
N SER A 249 -14.31 11.73 -16.48
CA SER A 249 -15.68 11.63 -15.99
C SER A 249 -16.22 10.21 -16.12
N CYS A 250 -17.17 9.87 -15.27
CA CYS A 250 -18.00 8.68 -15.40
C CYS A 250 -19.36 8.91 -14.73
N THR A 251 -20.26 7.97 -14.97
CA THR A 251 -21.58 7.87 -14.35
C THR A 251 -21.65 6.56 -13.57
N ILE A 252 -22.18 6.60 -12.34
CA ILE A 252 -22.50 5.40 -11.57
C ILE A 252 -24.04 5.37 -11.43
N PRO A 253 -24.73 4.53 -12.20
CA PRO A 253 -26.15 4.33 -12.05
C PRO A 253 -26.47 3.70 -10.70
N GLY A 254 -27.46 4.22 -10.01
CA GLY A 254 -28.01 3.63 -8.80
C GLY A 254 -29.52 3.50 -8.94
N ASP A 255 -30.12 2.58 -8.20
CA ASP A 255 -31.56 2.32 -8.24
C ASP A 255 -32.38 3.55 -7.86
N GLU A 256 -31.87 4.37 -6.96
CA GLU A 256 -32.56 5.55 -6.47
C GLU A 256 -31.95 6.86 -6.95
N ILE A 257 -30.62 6.92 -7.08
CA ILE A 257 -29.89 8.12 -7.48
C ILE A 257 -28.68 7.72 -8.34
N THR A 258 -28.55 8.37 -9.47
CA THR A 258 -27.36 8.27 -10.33
C THR A 258 -26.33 9.29 -9.89
N LEU A 259 -25.08 8.85 -9.74
CA LEU A 259 -23.93 9.70 -9.42
C LEU A 259 -23.18 10.07 -10.71
N LYS A 260 -22.79 11.33 -10.82
CA LYS A 260 -21.96 11.84 -11.93
C LYS A 260 -20.64 12.34 -11.39
N PHE A 261 -19.56 11.66 -11.77
CA PHE A 261 -18.19 11.96 -11.37
C PHE A 261 -17.51 12.85 -12.41
N ASN A 262 -16.85 13.90 -11.95
CA ASN A 262 -16.01 14.74 -12.78
C ASN A 262 -14.65 14.90 -12.08
N VAL A 263 -13.58 14.64 -12.81
CA VAL A 263 -12.21 14.65 -12.28
C VAL A 263 -11.45 15.82 -12.87
N ASP A 264 -10.84 16.64 -12.01
CA ASP A 264 -9.86 17.66 -12.36
C ASP A 264 -8.49 17.24 -11.80
N ALA A 265 -7.71 16.55 -12.63
CA ALA A 265 -6.36 16.11 -12.29
C ALA A 265 -5.33 17.13 -12.76
N LYS A 266 -4.30 17.39 -11.94
CA LYS A 266 -3.19 18.28 -12.22
C LYS A 266 -1.93 17.51 -12.63
N ASP A 267 -1.00 18.14 -13.32
CA ASP A 267 0.26 17.54 -13.77
C ASP A 267 1.16 17.08 -12.62
N ASN A 268 1.04 17.70 -11.45
CA ASN A 268 1.78 17.32 -10.24
C ASN A 268 1.16 16.13 -9.48
N GLY A 269 0.03 15.57 -9.98
CA GLY A 269 -0.68 14.46 -9.35
C GLY A 269 -1.76 14.87 -8.35
N ALA A 270 -1.93 16.17 -8.04
CA ALA A 270 -3.08 16.65 -7.30
C ALA A 270 -4.36 16.48 -8.12
N PHE A 271 -5.49 16.26 -7.45
CA PHE A 271 -6.77 16.11 -8.13
C PHE A 271 -7.95 16.56 -7.26
N THR A 272 -9.06 16.83 -7.94
CA THR A 272 -10.39 16.95 -7.34
C THR A 272 -11.35 16.06 -8.12
N ILE A 273 -12.00 15.13 -7.44
CA ILE A 273 -13.15 14.39 -7.95
C ILE A 273 -14.39 15.06 -7.40
N ARG A 274 -15.24 15.57 -8.29
CA ARG A 274 -16.53 16.12 -7.89
C ARG A 274 -17.64 15.16 -8.25
N VAL A 275 -18.45 14.80 -7.26
CA VAL A 275 -19.59 13.90 -7.37
C VAL A 275 -20.87 14.71 -7.28
N ASN A 276 -21.64 14.72 -8.36
CA ASN A 276 -22.95 15.36 -8.41
C ASN A 276 -24.04 14.28 -8.39
N TYR A 277 -25.16 14.60 -7.76
CA TYR A 277 -26.31 13.74 -7.64
C TYR A 277 -27.34 14.10 -8.71
N ASP A 278 -27.70 13.15 -9.59
CA ASP A 278 -28.66 13.41 -10.64
C ASP A 278 -30.05 13.74 -10.06
N GLY A 279 -30.74 14.70 -10.66
CA GLY A 279 -32.01 15.20 -10.13
C GLY A 279 -31.90 16.35 -9.13
N TYR A 280 -30.69 16.71 -8.69
CA TYR A 280 -30.44 17.87 -7.82
C TYR A 280 -29.64 18.96 -8.55
N PRO A 281 -29.91 20.25 -8.26
CA PRO A 281 -29.04 21.32 -8.76
C PRO A 281 -27.59 21.10 -8.27
N ALA A 282 -26.61 21.26 -9.19
CA ALA A 282 -25.19 21.00 -8.92
C ALA A 282 -24.59 21.87 -7.77
N SER A 283 -25.27 22.93 -7.36
CA SER A 283 -24.87 23.78 -6.23
C SER A 283 -25.61 23.44 -4.94
N MET A 284 -26.61 22.57 -4.98
CA MET A 284 -27.42 22.26 -3.80
C MET A 284 -26.74 21.23 -2.92
N ILE A 285 -26.36 20.11 -3.52
CA ILE A 285 -25.66 19.02 -2.82
C ILE A 285 -24.64 18.37 -3.75
N TYR A 286 -23.42 18.22 -3.30
CA TYR A 286 -22.36 17.49 -3.99
C TYR A 286 -21.26 17.11 -3.01
N ALA A 287 -20.47 16.09 -3.38
CA ALA A 287 -19.25 15.72 -2.68
C ALA A 287 -18.02 16.09 -3.51
N GLU A 288 -16.92 16.35 -2.85
CA GLU A 288 -15.60 16.45 -3.48
C GLU A 288 -14.59 15.62 -2.71
N GLU A 289 -13.85 14.81 -3.44
CA GLU A 289 -12.66 14.14 -2.97
C GLU A 289 -11.46 14.88 -3.53
N LYS A 290 -10.52 15.27 -2.65
CA LYS A 290 -9.40 16.14 -3.02
C LYS A 290 -8.08 15.60 -2.51
N LEU A 291 -7.08 15.64 -3.40
CA LEU A 291 -5.68 15.55 -3.05
C LEU A 291 -4.99 16.86 -3.40
N GLU A 292 -4.43 17.52 -2.42
CA GLU A 292 -3.71 18.78 -2.57
C GLU A 292 -2.32 18.67 -1.95
N PHE A 293 -1.27 19.14 -2.66
CA PHE A 293 0.06 19.26 -2.08
C PHE A 293 0.21 20.61 -1.41
N THR A 294 0.66 20.61 -0.15
CA THR A 294 0.74 21.80 0.71
C THR A 294 2.12 22.46 0.70
N ASP A 295 3.15 21.73 0.23
CA ASP A 295 4.52 22.23 0.08
C ASP A 295 5.29 21.53 -1.06
N ASN A 296 6.59 21.89 -1.21
CA ASN A 296 7.47 21.27 -2.21
C ASN A 296 8.09 19.93 -1.74
N ASN A 297 7.96 19.57 -0.47
CA ASN A 297 8.48 18.32 0.09
C ASN A 297 7.52 17.13 -0.15
N GLY A 298 6.32 17.42 -0.69
CA GLY A 298 5.28 16.46 -0.99
C GLY A 298 4.32 16.24 0.16
N SER A 299 4.33 17.13 1.15
CA SER A 299 3.29 17.21 2.16
C SER A 299 1.94 17.45 1.48
N TYR A 300 0.90 16.79 1.97
CA TYR A 300 -0.38 16.80 1.30
C TYR A 300 -1.54 16.85 2.30
N ARG A 301 -2.69 17.27 1.78
CA ARG A 301 -4.00 17.05 2.36
C ARG A 301 -4.81 16.19 1.41
N TYR A 302 -5.36 15.10 1.90
CA TYR A 302 -6.26 14.23 1.17
C TYR A 302 -7.53 14.02 1.98
N GLY A 303 -8.70 14.25 1.36
CA GLY A 303 -9.94 14.10 2.07
C GLY A 303 -11.18 14.25 1.22
N MET A 304 -12.31 14.00 1.86
CA MET A 304 -13.65 14.09 1.30
C MET A 304 -14.43 15.22 1.98
N TYR A 305 -15.16 15.97 1.17
CA TYR A 305 -15.90 17.16 1.57
C TYR A 305 -17.32 17.05 1.02
N MET A 306 -18.30 17.11 1.90
CA MET A 306 -19.70 17.25 1.52
C MET A 306 -20.09 18.71 1.49
N TYR A 307 -20.78 19.12 0.46
CA TYR A 307 -21.23 20.49 0.28
C TYR A 307 -22.76 20.56 0.23
N TYR A 308 -23.29 21.53 0.93
CA TYR A 308 -24.69 21.91 0.88
C TYR A 308 -24.78 23.42 0.58
N TYR A 309 -25.44 23.77 -0.53
CA TYR A 309 -25.48 25.16 -1.05
C TYR A 309 -24.09 25.82 -1.15
N ASN A 310 -23.10 25.09 -1.64
CA ASN A 310 -21.70 25.50 -1.78
C ASN A 310 -20.98 25.81 -0.45
N GLN A 311 -21.52 25.39 0.69
CA GLN A 311 -20.85 25.44 1.98
C GLN A 311 -20.45 24.01 2.39
N VAL A 312 -19.27 23.86 2.98
CA VAL A 312 -18.86 22.57 3.54
C VAL A 312 -19.82 22.21 4.64
N ALA A 313 -20.52 21.09 4.45
CA ALA A 313 -21.45 20.54 5.43
C ALA A 313 -20.79 19.48 6.30
N SER A 314 -19.86 18.73 5.74
CA SER A 314 -19.08 17.72 6.44
C SER A 314 -17.73 17.59 5.73
N ALA A 315 -16.67 17.30 6.47
CA ALA A 315 -15.35 16.99 5.94
C ALA A 315 -14.65 15.95 6.82
N SER A 316 -13.95 15.03 6.17
CA SER A 316 -12.96 14.16 6.79
C SER A 316 -11.73 14.19 5.92
N TYR A 317 -10.57 14.50 6.49
CA TYR A 317 -9.33 14.60 5.74
C TYR A 317 -8.12 14.22 6.57
N ILE A 318 -7.10 13.73 5.87
CA ILE A 318 -5.78 13.45 6.42
C ILE A 318 -4.81 14.52 5.92
N GLU A 319 -4.02 15.09 6.84
CA GLU A 319 -2.84 15.88 6.51
C GLU A 319 -1.58 15.08 6.82
N GLU A 320 -0.66 15.00 5.86
CA GLU A 320 0.65 14.39 6.09
C GLU A 320 1.75 15.38 5.68
N LYS A 321 2.71 15.57 6.57
CA LYS A 321 3.87 16.45 6.36
C LYS A 321 5.15 15.62 6.32
N PHE A 322 6.08 16.04 5.46
CA PHE A 322 7.36 15.38 5.27
C PHE A 322 8.51 16.32 5.55
N ASP A 323 9.59 15.76 6.08
CA ASP A 323 10.88 16.45 6.18
C ASP A 323 11.61 16.50 4.82
N ASP A 324 12.77 17.14 4.79
CA ASP A 324 13.61 17.25 3.60
C ASP A 324 14.21 15.91 3.14
N HIS A 325 14.18 14.87 3.98
CA HIS A 325 14.61 13.50 3.68
C HIS A 325 13.45 12.65 3.11
N GLY A 326 12.22 13.16 3.15
CA GLY A 326 11.03 12.48 2.67
C GLY A 326 10.41 11.53 3.71
N ASN A 327 10.77 11.66 4.99
CA ASN A 327 10.14 10.93 6.08
C ASN A 327 8.93 11.69 6.62
N SER A 328 7.86 10.98 6.94
CA SER A 328 6.65 11.57 7.55
C SER A 328 6.98 12.10 8.95
N ILE A 329 6.77 13.39 9.17
CA ILE A 329 6.98 14.04 10.47
C ILE A 329 5.68 14.29 11.21
N LEU A 330 4.54 14.25 10.50
CA LEU A 330 3.22 14.47 11.07
C LEU A 330 2.17 13.85 10.14
N GLN A 331 1.30 13.06 10.70
CA GLN A 331 0.06 12.62 10.06
C GLN A 331 -1.08 12.93 11.01
N GLU A 332 -2.10 13.63 10.52
CA GLU A 332 -3.26 14.05 11.30
C GLU A 332 -4.55 13.71 10.58
N GLU A 333 -5.52 13.16 11.29
CA GLU A 333 -6.87 12.91 10.80
C GLU A 333 -7.83 13.92 11.44
N TRP A 334 -8.57 14.60 10.58
CA TRP A 334 -9.46 15.69 10.94
C TRP A 334 -10.88 15.37 10.50
N GLU A 335 -11.84 15.58 11.39
CA GLU A 335 -13.26 15.39 11.07
C GLU A 335 -14.09 16.59 11.54
N THR A 336 -15.14 16.91 10.77
CA THR A 336 -16.16 17.84 11.25
C THR A 336 -17.14 17.10 12.12
N SER A 337 -17.38 17.58 13.35
CA SER A 337 -18.43 17.02 14.19
C SER A 337 -19.81 17.41 13.66
N ASP A 338 -20.78 16.50 13.80
CA ASP A 338 -22.19 16.77 13.46
C ASP A 338 -22.77 17.99 14.19
N GLU A 339 -22.22 18.34 15.35
CA GLU A 339 -22.65 19.49 16.15
C GLU A 339 -22.18 20.83 15.59
N ASP A 340 -21.02 20.85 14.91
CA ASP A 340 -20.41 22.05 14.36
C ASP A 340 -20.93 22.43 12.98
N MET A 341 -21.53 21.50 12.25
CA MET A 341 -22.06 21.72 10.89
C MET A 341 -23.05 22.89 10.78
N TYR A 342 -23.69 23.27 11.87
CA TYR A 342 -24.78 24.25 11.91
C TYR A 342 -24.56 25.39 12.92
N ALA A 343 -23.41 25.43 13.56
CA ALA A 343 -23.10 26.52 14.47
C ALA A 343 -22.95 27.84 13.70
N GLU A 344 -23.65 28.88 14.14
CA GLU A 344 -23.79 30.18 13.46
C GLU A 344 -22.46 30.94 13.23
N ASN A 345 -21.35 30.42 13.79
CA ASN A 345 -20.00 30.94 13.68
C ASN A 345 -18.93 29.86 13.42
N SER A 346 -19.32 28.66 12.94
CA SER A 346 -18.35 27.60 12.67
C SER A 346 -17.43 28.05 11.53
N LYS A 347 -16.25 28.46 11.90
CA LYS A 347 -15.10 28.45 11.04
C LYS A 347 -14.79 26.97 10.85
N THR A 348 -15.32 26.35 9.77
CA THR A 348 -14.97 24.99 9.35
C THR A 348 -14.45 24.14 10.51
N GLY A 349 -15.34 23.75 11.41
CA GLY A 349 -14.97 23.13 12.68
C GLY A 349 -14.54 21.68 12.56
N ALA A 350 -13.52 21.40 11.73
CA ALA A 350 -12.84 20.12 11.80
C ALA A 350 -12.02 20.07 13.10
N VAL A 351 -12.22 19.00 13.86
CA VAL A 351 -11.45 18.67 15.05
C VAL A 351 -10.44 17.60 14.72
N LEU A 352 -9.28 17.66 15.35
CA LEU A 352 -8.29 16.60 15.28
C LEU A 352 -8.84 15.39 16.03
N VAL A 353 -8.96 14.25 15.34
CA VAL A 353 -9.50 13.02 15.93
C VAL A 353 -8.43 11.97 16.16
N ASP A 354 -7.36 12.00 15.36
CA ASP A 354 -6.23 11.09 15.48
C ASP A 354 -4.98 11.73 14.88
N GLY A 355 -3.80 11.33 15.34
CA GLY A 355 -2.55 11.84 14.78
C GLY A 355 -1.32 11.12 15.27
N ILE A 356 -0.32 11.05 14.39
CA ILE A 356 1.00 10.51 14.67
C ILE A 356 2.04 11.58 14.34
N LYS A 357 2.94 11.84 15.27
CA LYS A 357 4.05 12.76 15.10
C LYS A 357 5.38 12.02 15.24
N HIS A 358 6.32 12.28 14.32
CA HIS A 358 7.67 11.76 14.39
C HIS A 358 8.70 12.86 14.62
N GLU A 359 9.70 12.56 15.42
CA GLU A 359 10.89 13.39 15.62
C GLU A 359 12.13 12.57 15.28
N TYR A 360 12.88 12.99 14.25
CA TYR A 360 14.04 12.27 13.73
C TYR A 360 15.35 12.94 14.11
N LYS A 361 16.41 12.11 14.33
CA LYS A 361 17.80 12.57 14.33
C LYS A 361 18.55 11.97 13.17
N TYR A 362 19.36 12.81 12.49
CA TYR A 362 20.15 12.45 11.31
C TYR A 362 21.63 12.73 11.58
N ASP A 363 22.22 12.04 12.56
CA ASP A 363 23.62 12.19 12.97
C ASP A 363 24.48 10.96 12.69
N GLY A 364 23.99 10.05 11.83
CA GLY A 364 24.75 8.93 11.30
C GLY A 364 25.98 9.39 10.48
N PRO A 365 26.95 8.50 10.26
CA PRO A 365 28.23 8.83 9.61
C PRO A 365 28.12 9.48 8.24
N HIS A 366 27.00 9.30 7.51
CA HIS A 366 26.74 9.85 6.20
C HIS A 366 25.41 10.65 6.17
N GLY A 367 24.87 10.99 7.35
CA GLY A 367 23.60 11.68 7.52
C GLY A 367 22.40 10.72 7.61
N GLU A 368 22.64 9.44 7.97
CA GLU A 368 21.55 8.49 8.19
C GLU A 368 20.77 8.84 9.46
N MET A 369 19.51 8.42 9.47
CA MET A 369 18.65 8.49 10.64
C MET A 369 19.20 7.57 11.75
N THR A 370 19.40 8.14 12.92
CA THR A 370 19.90 7.40 14.11
C THR A 370 18.85 7.27 15.19
N GLU A 371 17.81 8.08 15.17
CA GLU A 371 16.69 8.00 16.11
C GLU A 371 15.39 8.42 15.43
N ASP A 372 14.31 7.73 15.75
CA ASP A 372 12.92 8.05 15.44
C ASP A 372 12.13 7.98 16.74
N ILE A 373 11.45 9.07 17.11
CA ILE A 373 10.50 9.10 18.22
C ILE A 373 9.13 9.34 17.65
N GLU A 374 8.24 8.36 17.83
CA GLU A 374 6.83 8.42 17.48
C GLU A 374 6.02 8.84 18.70
N SER A 375 5.08 9.74 18.50
CA SER A 375 4.14 10.21 19.50
C SER A 375 2.72 10.14 18.93
N ASP A 376 1.80 9.58 19.69
CA ASP A 376 0.39 9.48 19.34
C ASP A 376 -0.38 10.66 19.93
N TYR A 377 -1.41 11.11 19.21
CA TYR A 377 -2.30 12.14 19.69
C TYR A 377 -3.25 11.57 20.75
N ASP A 378 -3.26 12.20 21.91
CA ASP A 378 -4.21 11.93 23.00
C ASP A 378 -5.29 13.02 23.00
N SER A 379 -6.52 12.64 22.70
CA SER A 379 -7.65 13.56 22.62
C SER A 379 -8.11 14.10 23.98
N ASP A 380 -7.81 13.40 25.07
CA ASP A 380 -8.16 13.81 26.44
C ASP A 380 -7.19 14.89 26.94
N GLU A 381 -5.92 14.79 26.56
CA GLU A 381 -4.85 15.75 26.93
C GLU A 381 -4.68 16.87 25.88
N ASP A 382 -5.30 16.74 24.67
CA ASP A 382 -5.10 17.61 23.50
C ASP A 382 -3.60 17.80 23.18
N ALA A 383 -2.85 16.68 23.15
CA ALA A 383 -1.40 16.68 23.03
C ALA A 383 -0.87 15.40 22.38
N TYR A 384 0.33 15.49 21.78
CA TYR A 384 1.09 14.32 21.33
C TYR A 384 1.92 13.74 22.45
N LEU A 385 1.64 12.52 22.86
CA LEU A 385 2.35 11.81 23.91
C LEU A 385 3.34 10.82 23.30
N PRO A 386 4.60 10.75 23.79
CA PRO A 386 5.57 9.79 23.30
C PRO A 386 5.07 8.36 23.46
N TYR A 387 5.22 7.54 22.42
CA TYR A 387 4.74 6.17 22.39
C TYR A 387 5.86 5.17 22.09
N ILE A 388 6.55 5.33 20.96
CA ILE A 388 7.64 4.45 20.54
C ILE A 388 8.89 5.29 20.26
N LYS A 389 10.06 4.71 20.54
CA LYS A 389 11.35 5.22 20.08
C LYS A 389 12.14 4.10 19.45
N VAL A 390 12.73 4.36 18.29
CA VAL A 390 13.67 3.46 17.64
C VAL A 390 15.01 4.14 17.50
N THR A 391 16.09 3.45 17.88
CA THR A 391 17.47 3.91 17.65
C THR A 391 18.14 2.99 16.65
N TYR A 392 18.91 3.56 15.73
CA TYR A 392 19.56 2.85 14.64
C TYR A 392 21.07 3.00 14.72
N ASP A 393 21.80 1.92 14.47
CA ASP A 393 23.26 1.94 14.38
C ASP A 393 23.81 0.94 13.34
N SER A 394 25.14 0.84 13.29
CA SER A 394 25.84 -0.15 12.45
C SER A 394 25.44 -0.07 10.96
N PHE A 395 25.49 1.15 10.39
CA PHE A 395 25.08 1.40 9.03
C PHE A 395 25.96 0.71 7.99
N VAL A 396 25.36 0.17 6.95
CA VAL A 396 26.01 -0.50 5.84
C VAL A 396 25.51 0.05 4.51
N ASP A 397 26.42 0.21 3.55
CA ASP A 397 26.04 0.47 2.17
C ASP A 397 25.46 -0.81 1.55
N ALA A 398 24.13 -0.85 1.41
CA ALA A 398 23.42 -2.01 0.87
C ALA A 398 23.82 -2.32 -0.58
N THR A 399 24.31 -1.33 -1.36
CA THR A 399 24.79 -1.55 -2.73
C THR A 399 26.10 -2.35 -2.75
N VAL A 400 26.85 -2.36 -1.62
CA VAL A 400 28.12 -3.07 -1.47
C VAL A 400 27.94 -4.43 -0.80
N THR A 401 26.90 -4.61 0.02
CA THR A 401 26.60 -5.87 0.72
C THR A 401 26.03 -6.94 -0.20
N ALA A 402 25.42 -6.56 -1.34
CA ALA A 402 25.36 -7.48 -2.44
C ALA A 402 26.79 -7.93 -2.64
N ILE A 403 27.09 -9.20 -2.37
CA ILE A 403 28.35 -9.84 -2.75
C ILE A 403 28.72 -9.21 -4.08
N LYS A 404 29.70 -8.29 -4.10
CA LYS A 404 30.25 -7.72 -5.35
C LYS A 404 30.50 -8.94 -6.15
N GLY A 405 29.67 -9.20 -7.17
CA GLY A 405 29.74 -10.43 -7.91
C GLY A 405 31.20 -10.54 -8.21
N VAL A 406 31.87 -11.52 -7.59
CA VAL A 406 33.33 -11.64 -7.61
C VAL A 406 33.65 -11.32 -9.04
N LYS A 407 34.36 -10.20 -9.31
CA LYS A 407 34.58 -9.69 -10.65
C LYS A 407 34.87 -10.91 -11.45
N ASP A 408 34.05 -11.23 -12.47
CA ASP A 408 34.26 -12.37 -13.33
C ASP A 408 35.66 -12.18 -13.89
N ASN A 409 36.63 -12.74 -13.18
CA ASN A 409 37.97 -12.84 -13.71
C ASN A 409 37.86 -13.93 -14.75
N ALA A 410 37.32 -13.53 -15.92
CA ALA A 410 37.25 -14.38 -17.10
C ALA A 410 38.64 -14.95 -17.48
N ASN A 411 39.70 -14.47 -16.82
CA ASN A 411 41.07 -14.91 -16.98
C ASN A 411 41.55 -15.96 -15.97
N GLU A 412 40.73 -16.33 -14.96
CA GLU A 412 41.11 -17.44 -14.08
C GLU A 412 40.89 -18.78 -14.78
N PRO A 413 41.88 -19.72 -14.67
CA PRO A 413 41.74 -21.03 -15.30
C PRO A 413 40.55 -21.80 -14.72
N ALA A 414 39.72 -22.38 -15.60
CA ALA A 414 38.58 -23.19 -15.18
C ALA A 414 39.03 -24.42 -14.40
N THR A 415 38.44 -24.67 -13.23
CA THR A 415 38.67 -25.86 -12.43
C THR A 415 37.41 -26.77 -12.54
N PHE A 416 37.64 -28.07 -12.76
CA PHE A 416 36.58 -29.05 -12.95
C PHE A 416 36.47 -29.94 -11.74
N TYR A 417 35.24 -30.29 -11.36
CA TYR A 417 34.88 -31.19 -10.29
C TYR A 417 33.92 -32.27 -10.83
N ASN A 418 34.02 -33.47 -10.33
CA ASN A 418 33.00 -34.50 -10.58
C ASN A 418 31.73 -34.20 -9.73
N LEU A 419 30.68 -34.99 -9.90
CA LEU A 419 29.41 -34.81 -9.18
C LEU A 419 29.54 -35.07 -7.66
N GLN A 420 30.64 -35.71 -7.20
CA GLN A 420 30.96 -35.93 -5.79
C GLN A 420 31.78 -34.74 -5.19
N GLY A 421 32.03 -33.68 -5.99
CA GLY A 421 32.79 -32.50 -5.52
C GLY A 421 34.31 -32.68 -5.54
N MET A 422 34.84 -33.76 -6.05
CA MET A 422 36.28 -33.98 -6.16
C MET A 422 36.83 -33.26 -7.42
N LYS A 423 37.97 -32.57 -7.26
CA LYS A 423 38.67 -31.94 -8.35
C LYS A 423 39.20 -32.96 -9.36
N VAL A 424 38.90 -32.79 -10.64
CA VAL A 424 39.27 -33.70 -11.70
C VAL A 424 39.88 -32.98 -12.88
N ASN A 425 40.61 -33.73 -13.70
CA ASN A 425 41.10 -33.21 -14.97
C ASN A 425 39.95 -33.24 -15.99
N GLY A 426 39.46 -32.05 -16.41
CA GLY A 426 38.29 -31.88 -17.28
C GLY A 426 38.47 -32.37 -18.75
N ASN A 427 39.41 -33.25 -19.05
CA ASN A 427 39.70 -33.69 -20.42
C ASN A 427 38.90 -34.93 -20.90
N ALA A 428 38.23 -35.64 -19.99
CA ALA A 428 37.41 -36.79 -20.34
C ALA A 428 35.96 -36.37 -20.71
N LYS A 429 35.27 -37.21 -21.52
CA LYS A 429 33.84 -37.00 -21.77
C LYS A 429 33.06 -37.32 -20.48
N GLY A 430 32.15 -36.42 -20.11
CA GLY A 430 31.34 -36.63 -18.91
C GLY A 430 30.68 -35.35 -18.41
N LEU A 431 29.93 -35.50 -17.31
CA LEU A 431 29.24 -34.38 -16.64
C LEU A 431 30.12 -33.84 -15.51
N TYR A 432 30.39 -32.55 -15.55
CA TYR A 432 31.28 -31.85 -14.62
C TYR A 432 30.63 -30.63 -14.03
N ILE A 433 31.09 -30.25 -12.85
CA ILE A 433 30.88 -28.88 -12.28
C ILE A 433 32.14 -28.08 -12.65
N MET A 434 32.01 -27.11 -13.52
CA MET A 434 33.09 -26.18 -13.86
C MET A 434 32.99 -24.94 -12.97
N LYS A 435 34.09 -24.60 -12.29
CA LYS A 435 34.24 -23.34 -11.54
C LYS A 435 35.33 -22.50 -12.22
N GLN A 436 34.97 -21.27 -12.60
CA GLN A 436 35.86 -20.27 -13.16
C GLN A 436 35.58 -18.93 -12.49
N GLY A 437 36.50 -18.44 -11.68
CA GLY A 437 36.23 -17.30 -10.80
C GLY A 437 35.04 -17.57 -9.86
N SER A 438 34.05 -16.69 -9.91
CA SER A 438 32.79 -16.85 -9.17
C SER A 438 31.76 -17.74 -9.86
N LYS A 439 31.93 -17.98 -11.16
CA LYS A 439 30.95 -18.73 -11.96
C LYS A 439 31.10 -20.23 -11.73
N THR A 440 30.03 -20.87 -11.30
CA THR A 440 29.94 -22.33 -11.18
C THR A 440 28.81 -22.82 -12.08
N VAL A 441 29.12 -23.68 -13.04
CA VAL A 441 28.16 -24.20 -14.01
C VAL A 441 28.32 -25.72 -14.17
N LYS A 442 27.20 -26.41 -14.40
CA LYS A 442 27.19 -27.80 -14.75
C LYS A 442 27.36 -27.93 -16.26
N ILE A 443 28.39 -28.60 -16.69
CA ILE A 443 28.71 -28.79 -18.12
C ILE A 443 28.82 -30.24 -18.48
N MET A 444 28.49 -30.57 -19.72
CA MET A 444 28.75 -31.86 -20.33
C MET A 444 29.85 -31.66 -21.38
N LYS A 445 30.92 -32.46 -21.32
CA LYS A 445 32.00 -32.50 -22.31
C LYS A 445 31.93 -33.76 -23.12
#